data_c16c0fff0e28a4dc5ff46a7d33ac9d01
#
_entry.id   c16c0fff0e28a4dc5ff46a7d33ac9d01
#
_cell.length_a   1.000
_cell.length_b   1.000
_cell.length_c   1.000
_cell.angle_alpha   90.00
_cell.angle_beta   90.00
_cell.angle_gamma   90.00
#
_symmetry.space_group_name_H-M   'P 1'
#
loop_
_entity.id
_entity.type
_entity.pdbx_description
1 polymer ?
#
loop_
_entity_poly.entity_id
_entity_poly.type
_entity_poly.pdbx_seq_one_letter_code
_entity_poly.pdbx_strand_id
1 'polypeptide(L)'
;MKTPIRYAGGKSRAYDFISSYIPFWPRPKTIVSPFMGGGSLEVRWAHEMGIQVVGYDIFWVLVNYWKHQLSNPNRLYDILKGLEPTKEQYDEIKDILLHWDKVQELFKNW
;
A
#
# COMPACT_ATOMS: atom_id res chain seq x y z
N MET A 1 4.02 -14.59 -0.68
CA MET A 1 3.77 -13.49 0.27
C MET A 1 2.55 -12.68 -0.17
N LYS A 2 1.75 -12.24 0.76
CA LYS A 2 0.56 -11.45 0.45
C LYS A 2 0.75 -10.02 0.96
N THR A 3 0.13 -9.07 0.25
CA THR A 3 0.05 -7.70 0.77
C THR A 3 -0.85 -7.64 2.00
N PRO A 4 -0.56 -6.79 2.99
CA PRO A 4 -1.43 -6.60 4.15
C PRO A 4 -2.74 -5.88 3.84
N ILE A 5 -2.88 -5.29 2.65
CA ILE A 5 -4.03 -4.50 2.26
C ILE A 5 -4.92 -5.28 1.29
N ARG A 6 -6.21 -5.36 1.60
CA ARG A 6 -7.22 -5.75 0.62
C ARG A 6 -7.59 -4.54 -0.21
N TYR A 7 -7.38 -4.65 -1.51
CA TYR A 7 -7.61 -3.55 -2.43
C TYR A 7 -8.41 -4.01 -3.65
N ALA A 8 -9.44 -3.27 -3.99
CA ALA A 8 -10.26 -3.56 -5.18
C ALA A 8 -9.38 -3.44 -6.44
N GLY A 9 -9.46 -4.43 -7.30
CA GLY A 9 -8.63 -4.49 -8.51
C GLY A 9 -7.19 -4.97 -8.25
N GLY A 10 -6.91 -5.55 -7.09
CA GLY A 10 -5.61 -6.15 -6.80
C GLY A 10 -5.24 -7.23 -7.81
N LYS A 11 -3.94 -7.33 -8.15
CA LYS A 11 -3.43 -8.16 -9.24
C LYS A 11 -2.71 -9.42 -8.76
N SER A 12 -3.00 -9.88 -7.54
CA SER A 12 -2.32 -11.05 -6.96
C SER A 12 -2.46 -12.32 -7.80
N ARG A 13 -3.61 -12.51 -8.47
CA ARG A 13 -3.84 -13.65 -9.34
C ARG A 13 -3.08 -13.58 -10.66
N ALA A 14 -2.69 -12.40 -11.08
CA ALA A 14 -1.95 -12.16 -12.32
C ALA A 14 -0.44 -12.08 -12.10
N TYR A 15 0.04 -12.33 -10.89
CA TYR A 15 1.45 -12.17 -10.54
C TYR A 15 2.37 -12.98 -11.46
N ASP A 16 2.11 -14.26 -11.65
CA ASP A 16 2.96 -15.11 -12.46
C ASP A 16 2.97 -14.66 -13.93
N PHE A 17 1.81 -14.32 -14.47
CA PHE A 17 1.68 -13.85 -15.84
C PHE A 17 2.43 -12.53 -16.06
N ILE A 18 2.20 -11.53 -15.20
CA ILE A 18 2.85 -10.22 -15.31
C ILE A 18 4.36 -10.36 -15.09
N SER A 19 4.77 -11.14 -14.11
CA SER A 19 6.18 -11.35 -13.79
C SER A 19 6.93 -12.06 -14.90
N SER A 20 6.26 -12.82 -15.76
CA SER A 20 6.87 -13.47 -16.93
C SER A 20 7.43 -12.49 -17.93
N TYR A 21 6.98 -11.24 -17.93
CA TYR A 21 7.51 -10.16 -18.78
C TYR A 21 8.76 -9.50 -18.19
N ILE A 22 9.12 -9.81 -16.95
CA ILE A 22 10.36 -9.30 -16.36
C ILE A 22 11.52 -10.15 -16.87
N PRO A 23 12.56 -9.55 -17.50
CA PRO A 23 13.70 -10.31 -17.99
C PRO A 23 14.37 -11.14 -16.90
N PHE A 24 14.64 -12.40 -17.18
CA PHE A 24 15.42 -13.24 -16.27
C PHE A 24 16.88 -12.83 -16.25
N TRP A 25 17.43 -12.48 -17.42
CA TRP A 25 18.81 -12.06 -17.55
C TRP A 25 19.00 -11.04 -18.68
N PRO A 26 19.62 -9.87 -18.40
CA PRO A 26 19.93 -9.38 -17.04
C PRO A 26 18.65 -9.00 -16.32
N ARG A 27 18.56 -9.40 -15.02
CA ARG A 27 17.40 -9.04 -14.22
C ARG A 27 17.46 -7.56 -13.85
N PRO A 28 16.36 -6.80 -13.96
CA PRO A 28 16.35 -5.40 -13.55
C PRO A 28 16.62 -5.27 -12.04
N LYS A 29 17.35 -4.23 -11.67
CA LYS A 29 17.60 -3.90 -10.26
C LYS A 29 16.46 -3.12 -9.64
N THR A 30 15.74 -2.39 -10.46
CA THR A 30 14.65 -1.50 -10.01
C THR A 30 13.46 -1.66 -10.96
N ILE A 31 12.27 -1.71 -10.36
CA ILE A 31 11.00 -1.63 -11.08
C ILE A 31 10.26 -0.40 -10.60
N VAL A 32 9.75 0.39 -11.54
CA VAL A 32 8.86 1.52 -11.23
C VAL A 32 7.41 1.07 -11.46
N SER A 33 6.60 1.17 -10.41
CA SER A 33 5.17 0.84 -10.49
C SER A 33 4.35 2.11 -10.35
N PRO A 34 3.76 2.63 -11.45
CA PRO A 34 3.02 3.89 -11.42
C PRO A 34 1.60 3.76 -10.84
N PHE A 35 1.09 2.55 -10.67
CA PHE A 35 -0.24 2.26 -10.15
C PHE A 35 -0.16 1.16 -9.10
N MET A 36 0.53 1.46 -8.01
CA MET A 36 0.87 0.46 -6.99
C MET A 36 -0.36 -0.12 -6.29
N GLY A 37 -1.35 0.69 -5.97
CA GLY A 37 -2.54 0.23 -5.27
C GLY A 37 -2.22 -0.45 -3.95
N GLY A 38 -2.79 -1.63 -3.74
CA GLY A 38 -2.55 -2.45 -2.55
C GLY A 38 -1.20 -3.16 -2.50
N GLY A 39 -0.36 -3.00 -3.51
CA GLY A 39 1.01 -3.54 -3.52
C GLY A 39 1.10 -5.06 -3.72
N SER A 40 0.09 -5.69 -4.31
CA SER A 40 0.06 -7.14 -4.50
C SER A 40 1.24 -7.70 -5.30
N LEU A 41 1.67 -6.96 -6.32
CA LEU A 41 2.80 -7.34 -7.16
C LEU A 41 4.11 -6.86 -6.54
N GLU A 42 4.14 -5.62 -6.13
CA GLU A 42 5.31 -4.89 -5.67
C GLU A 42 5.95 -5.55 -4.44
N VAL A 43 5.12 -5.94 -3.47
CA VAL A 43 5.58 -6.65 -2.27
C VAL A 43 6.25 -7.98 -2.64
N ARG A 44 5.67 -8.72 -3.57
CA ARG A 44 6.22 -9.99 -4.02
C ARG A 44 7.50 -9.83 -4.83
N TRP A 45 7.55 -8.84 -5.73
CA TRP A 45 8.78 -8.55 -6.49
C TRP A 45 9.93 -8.16 -5.56
N ALA A 46 9.66 -7.33 -4.56
CA ALA A 46 10.68 -6.94 -3.60
C ALA A 46 11.14 -8.12 -2.74
N HIS A 47 10.22 -8.92 -2.26
CA HIS A 47 10.53 -10.03 -1.34
C HIS A 47 11.06 -11.27 -2.06
N GLU A 48 10.40 -11.71 -3.13
CA GLU A 48 10.72 -12.98 -3.79
C GLU A 48 11.82 -12.85 -4.84
N MET A 49 11.91 -11.71 -5.52
CA MET A 49 12.89 -11.46 -6.56
C MET A 49 14.04 -10.56 -6.12
N GLY A 50 13.96 -9.95 -4.95
CA GLY A 50 14.99 -9.04 -4.46
C GLY A 50 15.14 -7.77 -5.29
N ILE A 51 14.10 -7.36 -6.01
CA ILE A 51 14.11 -6.16 -6.87
C ILE A 51 13.69 -4.95 -6.04
N GLN A 52 14.40 -3.85 -6.19
CA GLN A 52 13.97 -2.58 -5.61
C GLN A 52 12.74 -2.07 -6.37
N VAL A 53 11.66 -1.82 -5.63
CA VAL A 53 10.43 -1.31 -6.22
C VAL A 53 10.21 0.13 -5.80
N VAL A 54 9.96 1.00 -6.79
CA VAL A 54 9.54 2.38 -6.56
C VAL A 54 8.08 2.47 -6.96
N GLY A 55 7.20 2.58 -5.96
CA GLY A 55 5.76 2.60 -6.16
C GLY A 55 5.18 4.00 -6.14
N TYR A 56 4.25 4.25 -7.03
CA TYR A 56 3.47 5.48 -7.11
C TYR A 56 1.99 5.15 -7.11
N ASP A 57 1.20 6.02 -6.52
CA ASP A 57 -0.25 5.96 -6.59
C ASP A 57 -0.84 7.35 -6.42
N ILE A 58 -1.94 7.61 -7.10
CA ILE A 58 -2.64 8.90 -6.99
C ILE A 58 -3.40 9.02 -5.66
N PHE A 59 -3.81 7.88 -5.09
CA PHE A 59 -4.53 7.87 -3.82
C PHE A 59 -3.56 8.05 -2.66
N TRP A 60 -3.36 9.28 -2.28
CA TRP A 60 -2.32 9.64 -1.32
C TRP A 60 -2.51 9.05 0.09
N VAL A 61 -3.74 8.72 0.50
CA VAL A 61 -3.99 8.02 1.77
C VAL A 61 -3.29 6.66 1.78
N LEU A 62 -3.35 5.95 0.65
CA LEU A 62 -2.69 4.67 0.46
C LEU A 62 -1.16 4.84 0.43
N VAL A 63 -0.67 5.87 -0.25
CA VAL A 63 0.77 6.21 -0.26
C VAL A 63 1.26 6.52 1.13
N ASN A 64 0.49 7.27 1.91
CA ASN A 64 0.81 7.60 3.30
C ASN A 64 0.90 6.34 4.16
N TYR A 65 -0.01 5.40 3.99
CA TYR A 65 0.07 4.10 4.66
C TYR A 65 1.39 3.39 4.34
N TRP A 66 1.76 3.29 3.07
CA TRP A 66 2.99 2.62 2.67
C TRP A 66 4.24 3.31 3.21
N LYS A 67 4.26 4.62 3.23
CA LYS A 67 5.35 5.38 3.84
C LYS A 67 5.55 5.04 5.31
N HIS A 68 4.47 4.95 6.07
CA HIS A 68 4.52 4.57 7.49
C HIS A 68 4.90 3.10 7.67
N GLN A 69 4.38 2.21 6.84
CA GLN A 69 4.72 0.79 6.87
C GLN A 69 6.22 0.56 6.65
N LEU A 70 6.84 1.33 5.77
CA LEU A 70 8.24 1.18 5.42
C LEU A 70 9.18 1.92 6.40
N SER A 71 8.78 3.09 6.89
CA SER A 71 9.65 3.92 7.74
C SER A 71 9.55 3.62 9.23
N ASN A 72 8.36 3.29 9.72
CA ASN A 72 8.14 3.01 11.14
C ASN A 72 7.00 2.01 11.37
N PRO A 73 7.22 0.73 11.00
CA PRO A 73 6.18 -0.30 11.11
C PRO A 73 5.76 -0.56 12.57
N ASN A 74 6.65 -0.40 13.53
CA ASN A 74 6.32 -0.61 14.94
C ASN A 74 5.31 0.39 15.45
N ARG A 75 5.46 1.67 15.09
CA ARG A 75 4.49 2.71 15.45
C ARG A 75 3.14 2.46 14.79
N LEU A 76 3.13 2.07 13.53
CA LEU A 76 1.90 1.71 12.82
C LEU A 76 1.20 0.54 13.51
N TYR A 77 1.95 -0.49 13.89
CA TYR A 77 1.43 -1.63 14.62
C TYR A 77 0.81 -1.20 15.96
N ASP A 78 1.48 -0.35 16.73
CA ASP A 78 1.00 0.12 18.01
C ASP A 78 -0.31 0.91 17.88
N ILE A 79 -0.43 1.73 16.85
CA ILE A 79 -1.67 2.46 16.55
C ILE A 79 -2.80 1.49 16.18
N LEU A 80 -2.52 0.54 15.29
CA LEU A 80 -3.53 -0.40 14.79
C LEU A 80 -4.04 -1.34 15.87
N LYS A 81 -3.18 -1.82 16.76
CA LYS A 81 -3.61 -2.73 17.83
C LYS A 81 -4.52 -2.05 18.87
N GLY A 82 -4.51 -0.72 18.93
CA GLY A 82 -5.41 0.05 19.77
C GLY A 82 -6.81 0.21 19.17
N LEU A 83 -7.01 -0.16 17.92
CA LEU A 83 -8.31 -0.10 17.26
C LEU A 83 -9.12 -1.36 17.57
N GLU A 84 -10.41 -1.17 17.90
CA GLU A 84 -11.34 -2.28 18.07
C GLU A 84 -12.03 -2.57 16.73
N PRO A 85 -12.07 -3.83 16.28
CA PRO A 85 -12.70 -4.19 15.01
C PRO A 85 -14.23 -4.24 15.14
N THR A 86 -14.85 -3.13 15.50
CA THR A 86 -16.30 -2.99 15.63
C THR A 86 -16.87 -2.30 14.41
N LYS A 87 -18.16 -2.51 14.15
CA LYS A 87 -18.86 -1.84 13.05
C LYS A 87 -18.90 -0.33 13.27
N GLU A 88 -19.12 0.11 14.50
CA GLU A 88 -19.17 1.52 14.87
C GLU A 88 -17.85 2.21 14.55
N GLN A 89 -16.73 1.62 14.92
CA GLN A 89 -15.41 2.17 14.62
C GLN A 89 -15.09 2.14 13.13
N TYR A 90 -15.49 1.08 12.44
CA TYR A 90 -15.34 1.00 10.99
C TYR A 90 -16.11 2.13 10.29
N ASP A 91 -17.37 2.35 10.67
CA ASP A 91 -18.21 3.38 10.06
C ASP A 91 -17.66 4.78 10.33
N GLU A 92 -17.15 5.01 11.52
CA GLU A 92 -16.51 6.27 11.92
C GLU A 92 -15.26 6.57 11.08
N ILE A 93 -14.38 5.61 10.93
CA ILE A 93 -13.16 5.75 10.13
C ILE A 93 -13.51 5.92 8.65
N LYS A 94 -14.48 5.16 8.15
CA LYS A 94 -14.96 5.25 6.77
C LYS A 94 -15.50 6.65 6.47
N ASP A 95 -16.26 7.23 7.40
CA ASP A 95 -16.78 8.58 7.24
C ASP A 95 -15.67 9.63 7.17
N ILE A 96 -14.65 9.51 8.03
CA ILE A 96 -13.46 10.38 7.98
C ILE A 96 -12.77 10.28 6.61
N LEU A 97 -12.59 9.07 6.08
CA LEU A 97 -11.93 8.86 4.80
C LEU A 97 -12.75 9.40 3.61
N LEU A 98 -14.08 9.27 3.66
CA LEU A 98 -14.95 9.81 2.61
C LEU A 98 -14.94 11.35 2.55
N HIS A 99 -14.65 12.00 3.67
CA HIS A 99 -14.58 13.46 3.77
C HIS A 99 -13.14 13.94 3.96
N TRP A 100 -12.17 13.19 3.46
CA TRP A 100 -10.75 13.43 3.69
C TRP A 100 -10.27 14.80 3.24
N ASP A 101 -10.80 15.32 2.14
CA ASP A 101 -10.44 16.65 1.64
C ASP A 101 -10.77 17.75 2.66
N LYS A 102 -11.90 17.61 3.34
CA LYS A 102 -12.29 18.55 4.41
C LYS A 102 -11.41 18.39 5.65
N VAL A 103 -11.06 17.16 5.99
CA VAL A 103 -10.17 16.85 7.12
C VAL A 103 -8.77 17.39 6.85
N GLN A 104 -8.27 17.27 5.63
CA GLN A 104 -6.98 17.85 5.23
C GLN A 104 -6.92 19.34 5.43
N GLU A 105 -7.99 20.07 5.11
CA GLU A 105 -8.03 21.51 5.30
C GLU A 105 -7.86 21.92 6.76
N LEU A 106 -8.41 21.13 7.69
CA LEU A 106 -8.25 21.35 9.12
C LEU A 106 -6.79 21.18 9.58
N PHE A 107 -5.99 20.38 8.88
CA PHE A 107 -4.61 20.08 9.24
C PHE A 107 -3.57 20.77 8.38
N LYS A 108 -3.96 21.63 7.45
CA LYS A 108 -3.02 22.36 6.58
C LYS A 108 -2.02 23.23 7.33
N ASN A 109 -2.36 23.64 8.54
CA ASN A 109 -1.54 24.54 9.36
C ASN A 109 -0.83 23.84 10.53
N TRP A 110 -0.76 22.54 10.47
CA TRP A 110 -0.10 21.73 11.51
C TRP A 110 1.33 21.37 11.14
#